data_7aac9d5259901f104057a06e85006d17
#
_entry.id   7aac9d5259901f104057a06e85006d17
#
_cell.length_a   1.000
_cell.length_b   1.000
_cell.length_c   1.000
_cell.angle_alpha   90.00
_cell.angle_beta   90.00
_cell.angle_gamma   90.00
#
_symmetry.space_group_name_H-M   'P 1'
#
loop_
_entity.id
_entity.type
_entity.pdbx_description
1 polymer ?
#
loop_
_entity_poly.entity_id
_entity_poly.type
_entity_poly.pdbx_seq_one_letter_code
_entity_poly.pdbx_strand_id
1 'polypeptide(L)'
;MQKHYQALVRGFMPEECKVDRPLLHPKYFDERFSTDHPLQAATTYFRSLRRYELPWPASGFETSRFSLLEIRPESGRWHQIRRHLNHLGHPVIGDHRHGDHRWNQMFYQRTGIYRMLLTAMRLDFRHPKSQEPMSLLVGRGEAFDRAIMALESGQVLRGQVSLGGPTYDISTQL
;
A
#
# COMPACT_ATOMS: atom_id res chain seq x y z
N MET A 1 -10.65 18.49 6.07
CA MET A 1 -10.95 17.10 5.68
C MET A 1 -9.76 16.23 6.08
N GLN A 2 -9.97 15.26 6.97
CA GLN A 2 -8.94 14.30 7.41
C GLN A 2 -9.25 12.93 6.84
N LYS A 3 -8.21 12.23 6.38
CA LYS A 3 -8.31 10.92 5.76
C LYS A 3 -7.43 9.93 6.51
N HIS A 4 -7.99 8.78 6.87
CA HIS A 4 -7.26 7.70 7.51
C HIS A 4 -7.28 6.46 6.64
N TYR A 5 -6.12 5.86 6.46
CA TYR A 5 -5.95 4.65 5.67
C TYR A 5 -5.27 3.57 6.48
N GLN A 6 -5.40 2.34 6.02
CA GLN A 6 -4.53 1.25 6.41
C GLN A 6 -3.87 0.63 5.18
N ALA A 7 -2.63 0.18 5.35
CA ALA A 7 -1.92 -0.57 4.34
C ALA A 7 -1.09 -1.69 4.96
N LEU A 8 -0.94 -2.78 4.20
CA LEU A 8 0.07 -3.79 4.44
C LEU A 8 1.25 -3.52 3.51
N VAL A 9 2.45 -3.41 4.09
CA VAL A 9 3.67 -3.06 3.34
C VAL A 9 4.77 -4.11 3.55
N ARG A 10 5.73 -4.17 2.62
CA ARG A 10 6.93 -4.97 2.74
C ARG A 10 7.87 -4.40 3.80
N GLY A 11 8.47 -5.28 4.60
CA GLY A 11 9.52 -4.94 5.56
C GLY A 11 8.99 -4.39 6.88
N PHE A 12 9.92 -4.10 7.79
CA PHE A 12 9.61 -3.52 9.08
C PHE A 12 9.71 -1.99 9.02
N MET A 13 8.59 -1.32 9.08
CA MET A 13 8.53 0.14 9.23
C MET A 13 8.86 0.54 10.68
N PRO A 14 9.46 1.73 10.91
CA PRO A 14 9.55 2.33 12.23
C PRO A 14 8.17 2.41 12.91
N GLU A 15 8.15 2.60 14.23
CA GLU A 15 6.91 2.76 14.97
C GLU A 15 6.11 3.96 14.47
N GLU A 16 6.78 5.09 14.27
CA GLU A 16 6.23 6.29 13.65
C GLU A 16 7.21 6.82 12.58
N CYS A 17 6.66 7.36 11.51
CA CYS A 17 7.42 7.97 10.43
C CYS A 17 6.61 9.09 9.77
N LYS A 18 7.25 10.25 9.59
CA LYS A 18 6.72 11.36 8.78
C LYS A 18 7.52 11.42 7.48
N VAL A 19 6.82 11.45 6.35
CA VAL A 19 7.42 11.74 5.05
C VAL A 19 6.92 13.10 4.59
N ASP A 20 7.83 14.05 4.49
CA ASP A 20 7.59 15.36 3.89
C ASP A 20 8.41 15.44 2.59
N ARG A 21 7.83 14.95 1.52
CA ARG A 21 8.49 14.86 0.22
C ARG A 21 7.57 15.31 -0.89
N PRO A 22 7.91 16.39 -1.59
CA PRO A 22 7.14 16.86 -2.73
C PRO A 22 7.06 15.82 -3.85
N LEU A 23 5.96 15.80 -4.56
CA LEU A 23 5.68 14.82 -5.62
C LEU A 23 5.45 15.50 -6.95
N LEU A 24 6.07 14.95 -7.99
CA LEU A 24 5.85 15.39 -9.37
C LEU A 24 4.39 15.12 -9.79
N HIS A 25 3.77 16.09 -10.48
CA HIS A 25 2.42 15.91 -11.00
C HIS A 25 2.40 14.91 -12.17
N PRO A 26 1.38 14.04 -12.32
CA PRO A 26 1.33 12.98 -13.33
C PRO A 26 1.50 13.45 -14.78
N LYS A 27 1.02 14.63 -15.10
CA LYS A 27 1.12 15.18 -16.47
C LYS A 27 2.57 15.34 -16.97
N TYR A 28 3.55 15.36 -16.06
CA TYR A 28 4.97 15.50 -16.39
C TYR A 28 5.76 14.19 -16.35
N PHE A 29 5.11 13.03 -16.19
CA PHE A 29 5.82 11.75 -16.06
C PHE A 29 6.54 11.35 -17.35
N ASP A 30 6.04 11.76 -18.50
CA ASP A 30 6.65 11.46 -19.79
C ASP A 30 7.79 12.44 -20.17
N GLU A 31 7.90 13.56 -19.44
CA GLU A 31 8.92 14.58 -19.60
C GLU A 31 10.08 14.40 -18.61
N ARG A 32 10.53 13.16 -18.41
CA ARG A 32 11.47 12.75 -17.36
C ARG A 32 12.84 13.44 -17.36
N PHE A 33 13.20 14.08 -18.46
CA PHE A 33 14.51 14.74 -18.61
C PHE A 33 14.48 16.24 -18.33
N SER A 34 13.32 16.83 -18.05
CA SER A 34 13.22 18.23 -17.65
C SER A 34 13.28 18.36 -16.12
N THR A 35 14.17 19.18 -15.62
CA THR A 35 14.34 19.45 -14.18
C THR A 35 13.40 20.55 -13.66
N ASP A 36 12.69 21.26 -14.54
CA ASP A 36 11.92 22.47 -14.23
C ASP A 36 10.42 22.23 -13.94
N HIS A 37 10.02 21.00 -13.65
CA HIS A 37 8.63 20.73 -13.37
C HIS A 37 8.26 21.04 -11.91
N PRO A 38 7.15 21.76 -11.67
CA PRO A 38 6.74 22.12 -10.32
C PRO A 38 6.37 20.88 -9.51
N LEU A 39 7.08 20.69 -8.40
CA LEU A 39 6.76 19.69 -7.41
C LEU A 39 5.59 20.17 -6.54
N GLN A 40 4.71 19.26 -6.19
CA GLN A 40 3.58 19.50 -5.32
C GLN A 40 3.94 19.07 -3.89
N ALA A 41 3.88 19.97 -2.93
CA ALA A 41 4.08 19.66 -1.51
C ALA A 41 3.18 18.48 -1.09
N ALA A 42 3.76 17.51 -0.42
CA ALA A 42 3.06 16.30 0.01
C ALA A 42 3.66 15.77 1.32
N THR A 43 2.81 15.66 2.34
CA THR A 43 3.19 15.15 3.65
C THR A 43 2.29 13.98 4.03
N THR A 44 2.88 12.91 4.56
CA THR A 44 2.16 11.71 5.01
C THR A 44 2.76 11.21 6.32
N TYR A 45 1.89 10.91 7.30
CA TYR A 45 2.25 10.27 8.55
C TYR A 45 1.93 8.79 8.50
N PHE A 46 2.83 7.97 9.00
CA PHE A 46 2.71 6.53 9.11
C PHE A 46 2.93 6.11 10.56
N ARG A 47 2.11 5.18 11.04
CA ARG A 47 2.26 4.51 12.32
C ARG A 47 2.17 3.00 12.13
N SER A 48 3.17 2.26 12.60
CA SER A 48 3.15 0.80 12.61
C SER A 48 2.18 0.31 13.68
N LEU A 49 1.13 -0.40 13.24
CA LEU A 49 0.17 -1.05 14.13
C LEU A 49 0.64 -2.44 14.54
N ARG A 50 1.25 -3.18 13.61
CA ARG A 50 1.76 -4.53 13.84
C ARG A 50 2.85 -4.88 12.83
N ARG A 51 3.79 -5.73 13.24
CA ARG A 51 4.85 -6.29 12.41
C ARG A 51 4.73 -7.80 12.36
N TYR A 52 5.03 -8.39 11.20
CA TYR A 52 4.96 -9.83 10.97
C TYR A 52 6.26 -10.30 10.32
N GLU A 53 6.80 -11.42 10.81
CA GLU A 53 7.88 -12.15 10.14
C GLU A 53 7.43 -13.59 9.95
N LEU A 54 7.53 -14.08 8.71
CA LEU A 54 6.98 -15.37 8.31
C LEU A 54 8.04 -16.17 7.54
N PRO A 55 8.05 -17.52 7.68
CA PRO A 55 8.95 -18.39 6.93
C PRO A 55 8.49 -18.51 5.46
N TRP A 56 8.32 -17.39 4.81
CA TRP A 56 7.94 -17.28 3.40
C TRP A 56 9.15 -16.75 2.60
N PRO A 57 9.93 -17.63 1.96
CA PRO A 57 11.07 -17.17 1.19
C PRO A 57 10.68 -16.25 0.04
N ALA A 58 11.42 -15.15 -0.11
CA ALA A 58 11.24 -14.19 -1.21
C ALA A 58 12.55 -13.46 -1.51
N SER A 59 12.86 -13.28 -2.78
CA SER A 59 13.98 -12.45 -3.25
C SER A 59 15.32 -12.78 -2.60
N GLY A 60 15.60 -14.06 -2.32
CA GLY A 60 16.86 -14.51 -1.69
C GLY A 60 16.86 -14.45 -0.16
N PHE A 61 15.76 -14.05 0.48
CA PHE A 61 15.60 -14.11 1.93
C PHE A 61 14.80 -15.34 2.33
N GLU A 62 15.15 -15.98 3.45
CA GLU A 62 14.46 -17.13 4.02
C GLU A 62 13.12 -16.78 4.66
N THR A 63 13.01 -15.55 5.17
CA THR A 63 11.80 -15.01 5.80
C THR A 63 11.30 -13.77 5.08
N SER A 64 10.02 -13.52 5.20
CA SER A 64 9.39 -12.30 4.72
C SER A 64 8.84 -11.47 5.85
N ARG A 65 9.11 -10.16 5.80
CA ARG A 65 8.72 -9.19 6.81
C ARG A 65 7.66 -8.25 6.26
N PHE A 66 6.67 -7.94 7.10
CA PHE A 66 5.57 -7.05 6.76
C PHE A 66 5.26 -6.10 7.92
N SER A 67 4.70 -4.95 7.60
CA SER A 67 4.10 -4.04 8.58
C SER A 67 2.69 -3.67 8.18
N LEU A 68 1.76 -3.77 9.14
CA LEU A 68 0.43 -3.18 9.04
C LEU A 68 0.52 -1.74 9.54
N LEU A 69 0.13 -0.79 8.71
CA LEU A 69 0.24 0.64 8.98
C LEU A 69 -1.11 1.30 9.11
N GLU A 70 -1.20 2.26 10.02
CA GLU A 70 -2.14 3.37 9.97
C GLU A 70 -1.47 4.54 9.25
N ILE A 71 -2.22 5.25 8.39
CA ILE A 71 -1.68 6.26 7.49
C ILE A 71 -2.58 7.48 7.46
N ARG A 72 -1.98 8.66 7.62
CA ARG A 72 -2.65 9.96 7.61
C ARG A 72 -1.97 10.91 6.62
N PRO A 73 -2.46 11.03 5.38
CA PRO A 73 -1.96 12.02 4.44
C PRO A 73 -2.56 13.39 4.73
N GLU A 74 -1.74 14.46 4.78
CA GLU A 74 -2.20 15.84 4.90
C GLU A 74 -2.68 16.40 3.57
N SER A 75 -2.16 15.88 2.47
CA SER A 75 -2.54 16.26 1.11
C SER A 75 -3.09 15.05 0.33
N GLY A 76 -3.57 15.26 -0.88
CA GLY A 76 -4.15 14.20 -1.73
C GLY A 76 -3.52 14.17 -3.11
N ARG A 77 -2.19 14.11 -3.21
CA ARG A 77 -1.50 14.04 -4.50
C ARG A 77 -1.65 12.66 -5.12
N TRP A 78 -1.51 12.60 -6.42
CA TRP A 78 -1.66 11.36 -7.18
C TRP A 78 -0.74 10.25 -6.64
N HIS A 79 -1.34 9.14 -6.23
CA HIS A 79 -0.69 7.99 -5.60
C HIS A 79 0.24 8.35 -4.42
N GLN A 80 -0.05 9.42 -3.69
CA GLN A 80 0.84 9.96 -2.65
C GLN A 80 1.33 8.90 -1.67
N ILE A 81 0.43 8.18 -1.01
CA ILE A 81 0.77 7.14 -0.03
C ILE A 81 1.68 6.08 -0.65
N ARG A 82 1.32 5.57 -1.82
CA ARG A 82 2.04 4.52 -2.53
C ARG A 82 3.45 4.96 -2.93
N ARG A 83 3.60 6.19 -3.43
CA ARG A 83 4.89 6.78 -3.83
C ARG A 83 5.78 7.06 -2.63
N HIS A 84 5.23 7.55 -1.52
CA HIS A 84 5.98 7.76 -0.28
C HIS A 84 6.48 6.44 0.30
N LEU A 85 5.62 5.41 0.38
CA LEU A 85 6.00 4.08 0.86
C LEU A 85 7.05 3.42 -0.02
N ASN A 86 6.93 3.53 -1.35
CA ASN A 86 7.94 3.02 -2.27
C ASN A 86 9.29 3.75 -2.09
N HIS A 87 9.26 5.08 -1.91
CA HIS A 87 10.47 5.86 -1.62
C HIS A 87 11.19 5.42 -0.35
N LEU A 88 10.44 5.02 0.69
CA LEU A 88 11.00 4.47 1.93
C LEU A 88 11.51 3.04 1.78
N GLY A 89 11.34 2.39 0.63
CA GLY A 89 11.67 0.98 0.43
C GLY A 89 10.66 0.00 1.06
N HIS A 90 9.48 0.49 1.44
CA HIS A 90 8.37 -0.27 2.03
C HIS A 90 7.12 -0.24 1.15
N PRO A 91 7.16 -0.74 -0.10
CA PRO A 91 6.03 -0.68 -1.01
C PRO A 91 4.82 -1.44 -0.48
N VAL A 92 3.63 -0.99 -0.88
CA VAL A 92 2.37 -1.64 -0.54
C VAL A 92 2.28 -3.01 -1.21
N ILE A 93 1.86 -4.02 -0.46
CA ILE A 93 1.63 -5.37 -0.99
C ILE A 93 0.45 -5.35 -1.97
N GLY A 94 0.65 -5.99 -3.13
CA GLY A 94 -0.33 -6.02 -4.22
C GLY A 94 -0.37 -4.75 -5.07
N ASP A 95 0.55 -3.82 -4.87
CA ASP A 95 0.69 -2.65 -5.74
C ASP A 95 1.51 -3.01 -6.98
N HIS A 96 0.86 -3.06 -8.15
CA HIS A 96 1.51 -3.44 -9.41
C HIS A 96 2.31 -2.30 -10.05
N ARG A 97 2.02 -1.04 -9.69
CA ARG A 97 2.68 0.12 -10.31
C ARG A 97 3.87 0.65 -9.50
N HIS A 98 3.75 0.66 -8.18
CA HIS A 98 4.76 1.17 -7.25
C HIS A 98 5.28 0.11 -6.29
N GLY A 99 4.86 -1.15 -6.46
CA GLY A 99 5.18 -2.25 -5.59
C GLY A 99 6.40 -3.05 -6.03
N ASP A 100 6.65 -4.13 -5.29
CA ASP A 100 7.67 -5.12 -5.60
C ASP A 100 6.99 -6.37 -6.17
N HIS A 101 7.22 -6.63 -7.46
CA HIS A 101 6.59 -7.74 -8.16
C HIS A 101 6.90 -9.12 -7.56
N ARG A 102 8.15 -9.34 -7.09
CA ARG A 102 8.55 -10.63 -6.49
C ARG A 102 7.83 -10.87 -5.18
N TRP A 103 7.70 -9.83 -4.35
CA TRP A 103 6.97 -9.89 -3.11
C TRP A 103 5.46 -10.03 -3.33
N ASN A 104 4.90 -9.32 -4.30
CA ASN A 104 3.50 -9.44 -4.69
C ASN A 104 3.17 -10.86 -5.18
N GLN A 105 4.03 -11.44 -6.01
CA GLN A 105 3.87 -12.81 -6.50
C GLN A 105 3.95 -13.83 -5.37
N MET A 106 4.96 -13.73 -4.51
CA MET A 106 5.09 -14.60 -3.34
C MET A 106 3.85 -14.49 -2.44
N PHE A 107 3.41 -13.27 -2.13
CA PHE A 107 2.23 -13.05 -1.28
C PHE A 107 0.97 -13.65 -1.90
N TYR A 108 0.77 -13.48 -3.20
CA TYR A 108 -0.33 -14.12 -3.93
C TYR A 108 -0.27 -15.65 -3.87
N GLN A 109 0.90 -16.24 -4.09
CA GLN A 109 1.07 -17.69 -4.03
C GLN A 109 0.76 -18.26 -2.63
N ARG A 110 1.04 -17.50 -1.58
CA ARG A 110 0.80 -17.90 -0.18
C ARG A 110 -0.64 -17.69 0.28
N THR A 111 -1.32 -16.67 -0.23
CA THR A 111 -2.63 -16.24 0.30
C THR A 111 -3.77 -16.29 -0.70
N GLY A 112 -3.49 -16.39 -2.00
CA GLY A 112 -4.47 -16.26 -3.08
C GLY A 112 -5.02 -14.83 -3.24
N ILE A 113 -4.42 -13.81 -2.59
CA ILE A 113 -4.91 -12.45 -2.61
C ILE A 113 -4.15 -11.62 -3.64
N TYR A 114 -4.86 -11.16 -4.66
CA TYR A 114 -4.31 -10.45 -5.83
C TYR A 114 -4.64 -8.94 -5.83
N ARG A 115 -5.10 -8.35 -4.76
CA ARG A 115 -5.41 -6.92 -4.72
C ARG A 115 -4.36 -6.13 -3.96
N MET A 116 -4.24 -4.85 -4.27
CA MET A 116 -3.46 -3.91 -3.46
C MET A 116 -4.06 -3.77 -2.06
N LEU A 117 -3.23 -3.99 -1.04
CA LEU A 117 -3.62 -3.93 0.36
C LEU A 117 -3.42 -2.50 0.92
N LEU A 118 -4.16 -1.57 0.35
CA LEU A 118 -4.33 -0.19 0.81
C LEU A 118 -5.82 0.14 0.79
N THR A 119 -6.35 0.61 1.90
CA THR A 119 -7.78 0.94 2.05
C THR A 119 -7.99 2.20 2.87
N ALA A 120 -9.00 2.99 2.49
CA ALA A 120 -9.50 4.10 3.31
C ALA A 120 -10.33 3.53 4.46
N MET A 121 -10.06 3.98 5.69
CA MET A 121 -10.75 3.51 6.90
C MET A 121 -11.72 4.54 7.44
N ARG A 122 -11.35 5.81 7.32
CA ARG A 122 -12.15 6.90 7.87
C ARG A 122 -11.92 8.18 7.07
N LEU A 123 -13.01 8.93 6.91
CA LEU A 123 -13.01 10.26 6.31
C LEU A 123 -13.77 11.21 7.23
N ASP A 124 -13.09 12.22 7.76
CA ASP A 124 -13.70 13.30 8.52
C ASP A 124 -13.76 14.57 7.68
N PHE A 125 -14.96 15.14 7.57
CA PHE A 125 -15.19 16.34 6.77
C PHE A 125 -16.36 17.15 7.34
N ARG A 126 -16.54 18.38 6.84
CA ARG A 126 -17.74 19.16 7.12
C ARG A 126 -18.73 18.99 5.98
N HIS A 127 -20.00 18.82 6.34
CA HIS A 127 -21.07 18.74 5.35
C HIS A 127 -21.11 20.02 4.50
N PRO A 128 -21.16 19.94 3.17
CA PRO A 128 -20.97 21.12 2.31
C PRO A 128 -22.03 22.21 2.49
N LYS A 129 -23.25 21.85 2.89
CA LYS A 129 -24.35 22.82 3.14
C LYS A 129 -24.45 23.20 4.62
N SER A 130 -24.63 22.23 5.53
CA SER A 130 -24.87 22.52 6.96
C SER A 130 -23.60 22.85 7.75
N GLN A 131 -22.40 22.59 7.19
CA GLN A 131 -21.10 22.75 7.86
C GLN A 131 -20.93 21.92 9.14
N GLU A 132 -21.85 21.01 9.41
CA GLU A 132 -21.75 20.08 10.54
C GLU A 132 -20.61 19.09 10.33
N PRO A 133 -19.89 18.70 11.40
CA PRO A 133 -18.83 17.70 11.31
C PRO A 133 -19.44 16.33 11.02
N MET A 134 -18.85 15.62 10.06
CA MET A 134 -19.25 14.28 9.65
C MET A 134 -18.04 13.34 9.65
N SER A 135 -18.29 12.08 10.02
CA SER A 135 -17.31 10.99 9.93
C SER A 135 -17.91 9.82 9.18
N LEU A 136 -17.23 9.39 8.13
CA LEU A 136 -17.54 8.14 7.43
C LEU A 136 -16.50 7.09 7.84
N LEU A 137 -16.96 5.95 8.30
CA LEU A 137 -16.13 4.81 8.70
C LEU A 137 -16.39 3.64 7.76
N VAL A 138 -15.32 2.98 7.33
CA VAL A 138 -15.39 1.81 6.43
C VAL A 138 -14.47 0.73 6.95
N GLY A 139 -14.90 -0.53 6.87
CA GLY A 139 -14.04 -1.68 7.19
C GLY A 139 -12.96 -1.90 6.13
N ARG A 140 -11.93 -2.67 6.48
CA ARG A 140 -10.83 -3.02 5.57
C ARG A 140 -11.28 -3.81 4.34
N GLY A 141 -12.41 -4.49 4.43
CA GLY A 141 -12.93 -5.39 3.42
C GLY A 141 -12.31 -6.79 3.50
N GLU A 142 -13.08 -7.77 3.08
CA GLU A 142 -12.81 -9.22 3.25
C GLU A 142 -11.39 -9.63 2.81
N ALA A 143 -10.94 -9.21 1.63
CA ALA A 143 -9.62 -9.60 1.14
C ALA A 143 -8.47 -9.05 2.02
N PHE A 144 -8.63 -7.86 2.59
CA PHE A 144 -7.63 -7.31 3.50
C PHE A 144 -7.66 -8.06 4.85
N ASP A 145 -8.84 -8.36 5.39
CA ASP A 145 -8.98 -9.11 6.63
C ASP A 145 -8.41 -10.53 6.47
N ARG A 146 -8.68 -11.21 5.36
CA ARG A 146 -8.06 -12.50 5.03
C ARG A 146 -6.53 -12.42 4.96
N ALA A 147 -5.98 -11.32 4.42
CA ALA A 147 -4.53 -11.12 4.40
C ALA A 147 -3.95 -11.05 5.83
N ILE A 148 -4.60 -10.29 6.71
CA ILE A 148 -4.17 -10.19 8.12
C ILE A 148 -4.27 -11.55 8.83
N MET A 149 -5.37 -12.28 8.66
CA MET A 149 -5.54 -13.61 9.22
C MET A 149 -4.45 -14.59 8.76
N ALA A 150 -4.05 -14.53 7.48
CA ALA A 150 -2.96 -15.35 6.95
C ALA A 150 -1.61 -15.03 7.61
N LEU A 151 -1.34 -13.74 7.85
CA LEU A 151 -0.12 -13.32 8.54
C LEU A 151 -0.13 -13.71 10.02
N GLU A 152 -1.27 -13.63 10.69
CA GLU A 152 -1.42 -13.98 12.11
C GLU A 152 -1.34 -15.49 12.37
N SER A 153 -1.87 -16.29 11.45
CA SER A 153 -1.83 -17.75 11.56
C SER A 153 -0.49 -18.36 11.13
N GLY A 154 0.34 -17.61 10.40
CA GLY A 154 1.55 -18.13 9.75
C GLY A 154 1.27 -19.21 8.71
N GLN A 155 0.01 -19.50 8.42
CA GLN A 155 -0.42 -20.55 7.51
C GLN A 155 -0.56 -20.04 6.07
N VAL A 156 -0.19 -20.91 5.13
CA VAL A 156 -0.57 -20.74 3.72
C VAL A 156 -2.07 -20.98 3.60
N LEU A 157 -2.83 -19.93 3.27
CA LEU A 157 -4.25 -20.11 2.94
C LEU A 157 -4.34 -20.89 1.62
N ARG A 158 -4.51 -22.20 1.69
CA ARG A 158 -4.87 -23.04 0.55
C ARG A 158 -6.33 -22.74 0.18
N GLY A 159 -6.57 -21.62 -0.49
CA GLY A 159 -7.82 -21.39 -1.20
C GLY A 159 -7.79 -22.13 -2.53
N GLN A 160 -8.92 -22.68 -2.96
CA GLN A 160 -9.08 -23.12 -4.34
C GLN A 160 -8.75 -21.92 -5.24
N VAL A 161 -7.62 -22.01 -5.94
CA VAL A 161 -7.28 -21.05 -6.99
C VAL A 161 -8.25 -21.36 -8.13
N SER A 162 -9.33 -20.59 -8.21
CA SER A 162 -10.08 -20.50 -9.46
C SER A 162 -9.11 -19.94 -10.49
N LEU A 163 -8.70 -20.78 -11.43
CA LEU A 163 -7.82 -20.43 -12.55
C LEU A 163 -8.55 -19.47 -13.50
N GLY A 164 -8.67 -18.21 -13.12
CA GLY A 164 -9.37 -17.15 -13.83
C GLY A 164 -8.78 -15.76 -13.65
N GLY A 165 -7.54 -15.64 -13.14
CA GLY A 165 -6.82 -14.38 -13.13
C GLY A 165 -6.03 -14.17 -14.41
N PRO A 166 -5.85 -12.91 -14.90
CA PRO A 166 -5.10 -12.65 -16.11
C PRO A 166 -3.66 -13.16 -15.97
N THR A 167 -3.23 -13.97 -16.92
CA THR A 167 -1.82 -14.34 -17.10
C THR A 167 -1.06 -13.10 -17.54
N TYR A 168 -0.21 -12.55 -16.66
CA TYR A 168 0.72 -11.51 -17.06
C TYR A 168 1.92 -12.15 -17.76
N ASP A 169 2.00 -11.92 -19.07
CA ASP A 169 3.19 -12.22 -19.86
C ASP A 169 4.31 -11.25 -19.45
N ILE A 170 5.39 -11.80 -18.86
CA ILE A 170 6.54 -11.05 -18.37
C ILE A 170 7.55 -10.77 -19.50
N SER A 171 7.24 -11.14 -20.75
CA SER A 171 8.18 -11.09 -21.88
C SER A 171 8.35 -9.72 -22.55
N THR A 172 7.67 -8.66 -22.08
CA THR A 172 7.67 -7.37 -22.80
C THR A 172 8.07 -6.18 -21.94
N GLN A 173 9.14 -6.27 -21.14
CA GLN A 173 9.85 -5.06 -20.65
C GLN A 173 11.32 -5.41 -20.36
N LEU A 174 12.14 -5.43 -21.39
CA LEU A 174 13.57 -5.14 -21.35
C LEU A 174 13.76 -3.67 -21.75
#